data_2175948e2f413d21f09c1c478c0ef48a
#
_entry.id   2175948e2f413d21f09c1c478c0ef48a
#
_cell.length_a   1.000
_cell.length_b   1.000
_cell.length_c   1.000
_cell.angle_alpha   90.00
_cell.angle_beta   90.00
_cell.angle_gamma   90.00
#
_symmetry.space_group_name_H-M   'P 1'
#
loop_
_entity.id
_entity.type
_entity.pdbx_description
1 polymer ?
#
loop_
_entity_poly.entity_id
_entity_poly.type
_entity_poly.pdbx_seq_one_letter_code
_entity_poly.pdbx_strand_id
1 'polypeptide(L)'
;MTDLDQKQLGKTLWNIADTLRGAMNADDFRDYMLSFLFLRYLSDNYEAAVKKELGADFPAAEGREPSGTAEVSSTSPDGSRRAAKSPSAQAGGDDGRTSLSVWYADNPGDVAAFEKQMRRKVHYVVKPDYLWGSIVYLAKSQDGKLLDTLQKGFKFIEEESFSSNFQGLFSEINLGSDKLGRRYDERNAKLCSIISEIARGMALFSTDVDTLGDAYEYLIGQFAAGSGKKAGEFYTPQQISSILSGIVTLDSQEPKTGKRKKLNAVLDFTCGSGSLLLNVRHRMTESGGTIGKIVGMEKNITTYNLCRMNMLLHGVKDTEFEIYHGDTLTNDWDYLREPNPAKKPAFDAVVANPPFSYRWEPGEAMSEDMRFKAHGVAPKSAADFAFLLHGLHYLKDDGVMAIILPHGVLFRGGVEERIRTKLLQDGHIDTVIGLPANLFYSTGIPVCILVLKKCKKPDDVLFINAAEQFVKGKRQNQLTDEHIGRIIETYQYRKQHERYSRRVKMKEIEANDFNLNISRYVSTAEAEEEIDLAATHAELVAIEKSIQKATAKHNEFLKELGLPPLP
;
A
#
# COMPACT_ATOMS: atom_id res chain seq x y z
N MET A 1 -1.91 15.53 12.12
CA MET A 1 -2.51 16.20 10.94
C MET A 1 -3.84 15.52 10.60
N THR A 2 -4.84 16.23 10.09
CA THR A 2 -6.09 15.58 9.70
C THR A 2 -5.92 14.91 8.32
N ASP A 3 -6.70 13.86 8.03
CA ASP A 3 -6.77 13.24 6.68
C ASP A 3 -6.99 14.25 5.55
N LEU A 4 -7.60 15.40 5.88
CA LEU A 4 -7.85 16.48 4.95
C LEU A 4 -6.55 17.21 4.58
N ASP A 5 -5.67 17.42 5.55
CA ASP A 5 -4.39 18.13 5.36
C ASP A 5 -3.43 17.28 4.53
N GLN A 6 -3.39 15.97 4.77
CA GLN A 6 -2.59 15.01 3.99
C GLN A 6 -3.03 14.95 2.52
N LYS A 7 -4.34 14.84 2.30
CA LYS A 7 -4.92 14.88 0.95
C LYS A 7 -4.65 16.22 0.24
N GLN A 8 -4.64 17.33 0.98
CA GLN A 8 -4.36 18.64 0.43
C GLN A 8 -2.89 18.78 0.03
N LEU A 9 -1.95 18.31 0.87
CA LEU A 9 -0.52 18.27 0.56
C LEU A 9 -0.27 17.43 -0.70
N GLY A 10 -0.79 16.21 -0.73
CA GLY A 10 -0.65 15.33 -1.88
C GLY A 10 -1.21 15.95 -3.17
N LYS A 11 -2.38 16.61 -3.11
CA LYS A 11 -2.94 17.33 -4.26
C LYS A 11 -2.06 18.47 -4.73
N THR A 12 -1.48 19.23 -3.80
CA THR A 12 -0.57 20.36 -4.14
C THR A 12 0.68 19.84 -4.84
N LEU A 13 1.29 18.79 -4.31
CA LEU A 13 2.44 18.14 -4.94
C LEU A 13 2.09 17.54 -6.31
N TRP A 14 0.89 16.95 -6.43
CA TRP A 14 0.40 16.45 -7.72
C TRP A 14 0.19 17.56 -8.74
N ASN A 15 -0.35 18.71 -8.33
CA ASN A 15 -0.52 19.87 -9.22
C ASN A 15 0.84 20.41 -9.71
N ILE A 16 1.87 20.40 -8.85
CA ILE A 16 3.24 20.73 -9.24
C ILE A 16 3.74 19.73 -10.28
N ALA A 17 3.56 18.43 -10.01
CA ALA A 17 3.88 17.36 -10.94
C ALA A 17 3.18 17.55 -12.29
N ASP A 18 1.91 17.91 -12.28
CA ASP A 18 1.09 18.11 -13.48
C ASP A 18 1.52 19.36 -14.28
N THR A 19 1.89 20.43 -13.59
CA THR A 19 2.42 21.65 -14.20
C THR A 19 3.75 21.41 -14.92
N LEU A 20 4.59 20.53 -14.37
CA LEU A 20 5.90 20.16 -14.93
C LEU A 20 5.82 19.08 -16.00
N ARG A 21 4.69 18.36 -16.10
CA ARG A 21 4.44 17.24 -17.03
C ARG A 21 4.56 17.62 -18.52
N GLY A 22 4.37 18.89 -18.88
CA GLY A 22 4.48 19.37 -20.27
C GLY A 22 5.85 19.20 -20.92
N ALA A 23 6.88 18.78 -20.18
CA ALA A 23 8.25 18.62 -20.64
C ALA A 23 8.83 17.20 -20.47
N MET A 24 8.14 16.31 -19.71
CA MET A 24 8.58 14.94 -19.44
C MET A 24 7.37 14.01 -19.36
N ASN A 25 7.55 12.71 -19.63
CA ASN A 25 6.48 11.76 -19.39
C ASN A 25 6.27 11.53 -17.86
N ALA A 26 5.12 10.97 -17.49
CA ALA A 26 4.74 10.82 -16.08
C ALA A 26 5.71 9.94 -15.28
N ASP A 27 6.26 8.88 -15.90
CA ASP A 27 7.15 7.94 -15.22
C ASP A 27 8.52 8.58 -14.93
N ASP A 28 9.09 9.32 -15.89
CA ASP A 28 10.37 10.00 -15.69
C ASP A 28 10.25 11.09 -14.61
N PHE A 29 9.17 11.85 -14.64
CA PHE A 29 8.93 12.92 -13.67
C PHE A 29 8.76 12.36 -12.26
N ARG A 30 8.12 11.20 -12.11
CA ARG A 30 7.95 10.50 -10.84
C ARG A 30 9.27 10.32 -10.12
N ASP A 31 10.28 9.79 -10.82
CA ASP A 31 11.55 9.41 -10.21
C ASP A 31 12.31 10.64 -9.69
N TYR A 32 12.29 11.75 -10.41
CA TYR A 32 12.84 13.03 -9.93
C TYR A 32 12.08 13.56 -8.71
N MET A 33 10.76 13.62 -8.80
CA MET A 33 9.92 14.18 -7.73
C MET A 33 10.10 13.42 -6.42
N LEU A 34 10.01 12.09 -6.48
CA LEU A 34 10.12 11.24 -5.30
C LEU A 34 11.53 11.28 -4.71
N SER A 35 12.58 11.30 -5.55
CA SER A 35 13.97 11.42 -5.07
C SER A 35 14.27 12.78 -4.42
N PHE A 36 13.74 13.87 -4.93
CA PHE A 36 13.93 15.18 -4.31
C PHE A 36 13.13 15.35 -3.00
N LEU A 37 11.95 14.78 -2.91
CA LEU A 37 11.20 14.71 -1.65
C LEU A 37 11.96 13.89 -0.61
N PHE A 38 12.56 12.79 -1.04
CA PHE A 38 13.38 11.96 -0.16
C PHE A 38 14.68 12.68 0.27
N LEU A 39 15.37 13.38 -0.63
CA LEU A 39 16.52 14.21 -0.28
C LEU A 39 16.15 15.28 0.76
N ARG A 40 14.99 15.91 0.60
CA ARG A 40 14.48 16.85 1.58
C ARG A 40 14.29 16.19 2.95
N TYR A 41 13.64 15.03 2.99
CA TYR A 41 13.46 14.28 4.23
C TYR A 41 14.80 13.96 4.91
N LEU A 42 15.77 13.45 4.15
CA LEU A 42 17.11 13.17 4.69
C LEU A 42 17.75 14.43 5.26
N SER A 43 17.63 15.56 4.57
CA SER A 43 18.20 16.84 5.02
C SER A 43 17.54 17.32 6.30
N ASP A 44 16.20 17.40 6.34
CA ASP A 44 15.45 17.89 7.49
C ASP A 44 15.71 17.01 8.73
N ASN A 45 15.72 15.68 8.56
CA ASN A 45 16.01 14.73 9.63
C ASN A 45 17.47 14.81 10.11
N TYR A 46 18.41 14.99 9.19
CA TYR A 46 19.82 15.16 9.52
C TYR A 46 20.04 16.46 10.29
N GLU A 47 19.51 17.59 9.84
CA GLU A 47 19.60 18.89 10.53
C GLU A 47 18.98 18.83 11.94
N ALA A 48 17.84 18.17 12.11
CA ALA A 48 17.23 17.97 13.42
C ALA A 48 18.14 17.15 14.36
N ALA A 49 18.76 16.08 13.84
CA ALA A 49 19.70 15.26 14.60
C ALA A 49 20.98 16.02 14.97
N VAL A 50 21.51 16.82 14.03
CA VAL A 50 22.69 17.70 14.25
C VAL A 50 22.39 18.73 15.33
N LYS A 51 21.24 19.42 15.23
CA LYS A 51 20.82 20.40 16.24
C LYS A 51 20.71 19.78 17.64
N LYS A 52 20.21 18.56 17.74
CA LYS A 52 20.14 17.81 19.00
C LYS A 52 21.52 17.42 19.53
N GLU A 53 22.46 17.13 18.63
CA GLU A 53 23.82 16.71 18.98
C GLU A 53 24.68 17.86 19.44
N LEU A 54 24.69 18.96 18.68
CA LEU A 54 25.51 20.13 18.97
C LEU A 54 24.88 21.01 20.08
N GLY A 55 23.56 20.91 20.30
CA GLY A 55 22.89 21.67 21.36
C GLY A 55 23.16 23.17 21.28
N ALA A 56 23.82 23.72 22.30
CA ALA A 56 24.18 25.15 22.37
C ALA A 56 25.25 25.57 21.34
N ASP A 57 26.06 24.63 20.86
CA ASP A 57 27.12 24.87 19.86
C ASP A 57 26.57 24.93 18.42
N PHE A 58 25.27 24.68 18.25
CA PHE A 58 24.63 24.81 16.94
C PHE A 58 24.36 26.26 16.61
N PRO A 59 25.02 26.86 15.58
CA PRO A 59 24.88 28.26 15.27
C PRO A 59 23.45 28.64 14.93
N ALA A 60 22.98 29.79 15.45
CA ALA A 60 21.75 30.38 14.96
C ALA A 60 21.99 30.83 13.51
N ALA A 61 21.14 30.41 12.58
CA ALA A 61 21.16 30.99 11.23
C ALA A 61 20.80 32.47 11.33
N GLU A 62 21.69 33.37 10.91
CA GLU A 62 21.41 34.80 10.88
C GLU A 62 20.13 35.02 10.04
N GLY A 63 19.06 35.52 10.70
CA GLY A 63 17.76 35.77 10.07
C GLY A 63 16.60 34.79 10.37
N ARG A 64 16.79 33.76 11.19
CA ARG A 64 15.69 32.93 11.73
C ARG A 64 15.37 33.32 13.17
N GLU A 65 14.25 34.00 13.41
CA GLU A 65 13.66 34.02 14.74
C GLU A 65 13.28 32.57 15.14
N PRO A 66 13.58 32.15 16.40
CA PRO A 66 13.18 30.83 16.86
C PRO A 66 11.66 30.76 16.82
N SER A 67 11.11 29.71 16.20
CA SER A 67 9.69 29.39 16.30
C SER A 67 9.37 29.16 17.78
N GLY A 68 8.84 30.22 18.42
CA GLY A 68 8.53 30.23 19.84
C GLY A 68 7.51 29.15 20.16
N THR A 69 7.86 28.32 21.11
CA THR A 69 6.90 27.58 21.92
C THR A 69 5.92 28.59 22.50
N ALA A 70 4.68 28.59 22.01
CA ALA A 70 3.60 29.40 22.58
C ALA A 70 3.30 28.84 23.97
N GLU A 71 3.84 29.49 25.00
CA GLU A 71 3.28 29.40 26.36
C GLU A 71 1.88 30.02 26.31
N VAL A 72 0.89 29.20 26.64
CA VAL A 72 -0.48 29.62 26.86
C VAL A 72 -0.52 30.39 28.16
N SER A 73 -0.50 31.74 28.11
CA SER A 73 -0.94 32.56 29.23
C SER A 73 -2.35 33.10 28.94
N SER A 74 -3.21 32.83 29.89
CA SER A 74 -4.62 33.10 29.98
C SER A 74 -4.99 34.60 30.01
N THR A 75 -6.21 34.85 29.48
CA THR A 75 -7.19 35.89 29.80
C THR A 75 -7.02 37.28 29.23
N SER A 76 -7.94 37.62 28.31
CA SER A 76 -8.78 38.83 28.40
C SER A 76 -10.02 38.71 27.48
N PRO A 77 -11.17 39.22 27.91
CA PRO A 77 -12.44 39.06 27.24
C PRO A 77 -12.76 40.27 26.35
N ASP A 78 -12.63 40.12 25.07
CA ASP A 78 -13.41 40.97 24.14
C ASP A 78 -13.50 40.28 22.76
N GLY A 79 -14.74 40.17 22.32
CA GLY A 79 -15.11 39.44 21.12
C GLY A 79 -14.90 40.23 19.85
N SER A 80 -13.73 40.11 19.22
CA SER A 80 -13.58 40.42 17.81
C SER A 80 -12.66 39.41 17.12
N ARG A 81 -13.22 38.59 16.23
CA ARG A 81 -12.49 37.68 15.36
C ARG A 81 -11.64 38.46 14.37
N ARG A 82 -10.37 38.65 14.66
CA ARG A 82 -9.36 38.99 13.64
C ARG A 82 -8.75 37.71 13.12
N ALA A 83 -8.84 37.51 11.79
CA ALA A 83 -8.17 36.44 11.08
C ALA A 83 -6.66 36.47 11.37
N ALA A 84 -6.15 35.39 11.95
CA ALA A 84 -4.73 35.21 12.16
C ALA A 84 -4.05 35.08 10.80
N LYS A 85 -3.19 36.00 10.47
CA LYS A 85 -2.23 35.90 9.36
C LYS A 85 -1.28 34.74 9.69
N SER A 86 -1.27 33.72 8.84
CA SER A 86 -0.27 32.66 8.85
C SER A 86 1.13 33.29 8.73
N PRO A 87 2.13 32.85 9.51
CA PRO A 87 3.49 33.32 9.33
C PRO A 87 4.00 32.80 7.99
N SER A 88 4.30 33.72 7.08
CA SER A 88 5.03 33.42 5.85
C SER A 88 6.40 32.86 6.22
N ALA A 89 6.68 31.60 5.86
CA ALA A 89 8.02 31.05 5.93
C ALA A 89 8.92 31.84 4.96
N GLN A 90 9.65 32.81 5.48
CA GLN A 90 10.73 33.47 4.74
C GLN A 90 11.90 32.48 4.67
N ALA A 91 12.34 32.21 3.44
CA ALA A 91 13.55 31.47 3.13
C ALA A 91 14.77 32.11 3.79
N GLY A 92 15.70 31.26 4.21
CA GLY A 92 16.94 31.64 4.89
C GLY A 92 17.72 32.75 4.26
N GLY A 93 18.67 33.29 5.02
CA GLY A 93 19.49 34.43 4.68
C GLY A 93 20.01 34.44 3.24
N ASP A 94 20.24 35.61 2.72
CA ASP A 94 20.45 35.95 1.31
C ASP A 94 21.72 35.32 0.67
N ASP A 95 22.54 34.57 1.45
CA ASP A 95 23.82 34.00 1.03
C ASP A 95 23.85 32.44 0.95
N GLY A 96 22.73 31.78 1.19
CA GLY A 96 22.61 30.31 1.09
C GLY A 96 23.32 29.50 2.18
N ARG A 97 23.87 30.13 3.20
CA ARG A 97 24.56 29.46 4.30
C ARG A 97 23.54 28.81 5.23
N THR A 98 23.76 27.52 5.54
CA THR A 98 23.03 26.79 6.57
C THR A 98 23.77 26.91 7.89
N SER A 99 23.07 26.74 9.04
CA SER A 99 23.72 26.68 10.35
C SER A 99 24.85 25.64 10.40
N LEU A 100 24.66 24.52 9.71
CA LEU A 100 25.68 23.48 9.61
C LEU A 100 26.90 23.94 8.81
N SER A 101 26.72 24.72 7.73
CA SER A 101 27.87 25.25 6.96
C SER A 101 28.72 26.23 7.78
N VAL A 102 28.10 27.02 8.65
CA VAL A 102 28.80 27.90 9.59
C VAL A 102 29.62 27.06 10.59
N TRP A 103 28.98 26.04 11.21
CA TRP A 103 29.68 25.16 12.17
C TRP A 103 30.89 24.45 11.52
N TYR A 104 30.74 23.95 10.27
CA TYR A 104 31.85 23.30 9.55
C TYR A 104 33.01 24.26 9.28
N ALA A 105 32.72 25.52 8.97
CA ALA A 105 33.73 26.54 8.74
C ALA A 105 34.48 26.93 10.02
N ASP A 106 33.76 26.98 11.15
CA ASP A 106 34.32 27.37 12.45
C ASP A 106 35.09 26.21 13.12
N ASN A 107 34.79 24.96 12.80
CA ASN A 107 35.34 23.77 13.45
C ASN A 107 35.99 22.77 12.47
N PRO A 108 36.90 23.17 11.58
CA PRO A 108 37.41 22.30 10.50
C PRO A 108 38.15 21.05 11.03
N GLY A 109 38.72 21.13 12.25
CA GLY A 109 39.42 20.02 12.89
C GLY A 109 38.48 18.93 13.42
N ASP A 110 37.24 19.27 13.72
CA ASP A 110 36.27 18.37 14.37
C ASP A 110 35.29 17.71 13.38
N VAL A 111 35.23 18.22 12.14
CA VAL A 111 34.29 17.77 11.11
C VAL A 111 34.33 16.25 10.93
N ALA A 112 35.50 15.65 10.77
CA ALA A 112 35.63 14.20 10.52
C ALA A 112 35.12 13.36 11.71
N ALA A 113 35.39 13.80 12.93
CA ALA A 113 34.91 13.15 14.14
C ALA A 113 33.39 13.27 14.29
N PHE A 114 32.86 14.44 13.98
CA PHE A 114 31.44 14.73 13.98
C PHE A 114 30.69 13.90 12.92
N GLU A 115 31.14 13.86 11.67
CA GLU A 115 30.55 13.02 10.62
C GLU A 115 30.52 11.54 11.03
N LYS A 116 31.62 11.05 11.63
CA LYS A 116 31.68 9.67 12.16
C LYS A 116 30.66 9.43 13.27
N GLN A 117 30.42 10.42 14.12
CA GLN A 117 29.43 10.35 15.19
C GLN A 117 28.01 10.37 14.64
N MET A 118 27.71 11.26 13.71
CA MET A 118 26.42 11.35 13.04
C MET A 118 26.10 10.06 12.27
N ARG A 119 27.08 9.49 11.56
CA ARG A 119 26.95 8.20 10.89
C ARG A 119 26.57 7.06 11.84
N ARG A 120 27.03 7.10 13.09
CA ARG A 120 26.63 6.12 14.12
C ARG A 120 25.23 6.37 14.69
N LYS A 121 24.75 7.63 14.68
CA LYS A 121 23.45 8.02 15.27
C LYS A 121 22.29 7.88 14.32
N VAL A 122 22.46 8.39 13.09
CA VAL A 122 21.39 8.43 12.08
C VAL A 122 21.68 7.54 10.88
N HIS A 123 22.85 6.86 10.86
CA HIS A 123 23.27 5.87 9.87
C HIS A 123 23.66 6.44 8.50
N TYR A 124 23.56 7.75 8.29
CA TYR A 124 24.02 8.46 7.09
C TYR A 124 24.60 9.83 7.43
N VAL A 125 25.22 10.46 6.43
CA VAL A 125 25.79 11.81 6.54
C VAL A 125 25.34 12.65 5.35
N VAL A 126 24.98 13.90 5.62
CA VAL A 126 24.71 14.91 4.58
C VAL A 126 25.62 16.10 4.82
N LYS A 127 26.50 16.43 3.86
CA LYS A 127 27.32 17.64 3.95
C LYS A 127 26.49 18.90 3.78
N PRO A 128 26.95 20.06 4.33
CA PRO A 128 26.23 21.31 4.22
C PRO A 128 25.78 21.67 2.80
N ASP A 129 26.67 21.50 1.81
CA ASP A 129 26.38 21.83 0.41
C ASP A 129 25.29 20.95 -0.22
N TYR A 130 25.03 19.77 0.34
CA TYR A 130 24.06 18.79 -0.15
C TYR A 130 22.74 18.83 0.62
N LEU A 131 22.62 19.67 1.66
CA LEU A 131 21.37 19.87 2.36
C LEU A 131 20.33 20.51 1.45
N TRP A 132 19.07 20.17 1.65
CA TRP A 132 17.96 20.67 0.86
C TRP A 132 17.93 22.21 0.79
N GLY A 133 18.23 22.91 1.89
CA GLY A 133 18.32 24.37 1.93
C GLY A 133 19.32 24.92 0.94
N SER A 134 20.55 24.35 0.89
CA SER A 134 21.61 24.75 -0.05
C SER A 134 21.23 24.43 -1.49
N ILE A 135 20.64 23.27 -1.74
CA ILE A 135 20.15 22.85 -3.06
C ILE A 135 19.05 23.81 -3.57
N VAL A 136 18.11 24.20 -2.71
CA VAL A 136 17.05 25.16 -3.05
C VAL A 136 17.62 26.55 -3.34
N TYR A 137 18.65 26.97 -2.60
CA TYR A 137 19.33 28.25 -2.87
C TYR A 137 19.97 28.24 -4.26
N LEU A 138 20.74 27.21 -4.62
CA LEU A 138 21.32 27.06 -5.96
C LEU A 138 20.25 27.03 -7.06
N ALA A 139 19.12 26.37 -6.80
CA ALA A 139 18.02 26.30 -7.76
C ALA A 139 17.35 27.65 -7.97
N LYS A 140 17.07 28.41 -6.91
CA LYS A 140 16.43 29.74 -6.99
C LYS A 140 17.35 30.78 -7.64
N SER A 141 18.66 30.72 -7.37
CA SER A 141 19.66 31.57 -7.99
C SER A 141 20.03 31.17 -9.42
N GLN A 142 19.47 30.07 -9.94
CA GLN A 142 19.80 29.52 -11.25
C GLN A 142 21.31 29.22 -11.40
N ASP A 143 21.95 28.77 -10.31
CA ASP A 143 23.39 28.51 -10.29
C ASP A 143 23.73 27.34 -11.22
N GLY A 144 24.75 27.54 -12.09
CA GLY A 144 25.20 26.53 -13.04
C GLY A 144 25.82 25.28 -12.40
N LYS A 145 26.10 25.29 -11.09
CA LYS A 145 26.69 24.17 -10.36
C LYS A 145 25.65 23.20 -9.78
N LEU A 146 24.34 23.50 -9.83
CA LEU A 146 23.31 22.70 -9.20
C LEU A 146 23.36 21.23 -9.60
N LEU A 147 23.44 20.95 -10.91
CA LEU A 147 23.50 19.57 -11.43
C LEU A 147 24.71 18.79 -10.88
N ASP A 148 25.91 19.38 -10.90
CA ASP A 148 27.12 18.76 -10.36
C ASP A 148 27.02 18.55 -8.84
N THR A 149 26.46 19.52 -8.11
CA THR A 149 26.23 19.43 -6.66
C THR A 149 25.28 18.29 -6.31
N LEU A 150 24.19 18.12 -7.06
CA LEU A 150 23.26 17.01 -6.88
C LEU A 150 23.91 15.66 -7.13
N GLN A 151 24.66 15.52 -8.23
CA GLN A 151 25.37 14.26 -8.55
C GLN A 151 26.37 13.86 -7.46
N LYS A 152 27.15 14.82 -6.98
CA LYS A 152 28.10 14.61 -5.89
C LYS A 152 27.40 14.32 -4.57
N GLY A 153 26.30 14.99 -4.28
CA GLY A 153 25.52 14.83 -3.06
C GLY A 153 24.89 13.45 -2.97
N PHE A 154 24.23 12.98 -4.03
CA PHE A 154 23.65 11.62 -4.06
C PHE A 154 24.73 10.55 -3.87
N LYS A 155 25.82 10.64 -4.65
CA LYS A 155 26.94 9.72 -4.51
C LYS A 155 27.52 9.72 -3.10
N PHE A 156 27.73 10.90 -2.50
CA PHE A 156 28.28 11.02 -1.15
C PHE A 156 27.35 10.37 -0.10
N ILE A 157 26.03 10.61 -0.18
CA ILE A 157 25.06 10.02 0.76
C ILE A 157 25.09 8.49 0.66
N GLU A 158 25.15 7.93 -0.55
CA GLU A 158 25.22 6.48 -0.76
C GLU A 158 26.52 5.84 -0.25
N GLU A 159 27.68 6.46 -0.55
CA GLU A 159 29.01 5.92 -0.24
C GLU A 159 29.34 6.06 1.26
N GLU A 160 28.90 7.14 1.91
CA GLU A 160 29.23 7.45 3.30
C GLU A 160 28.21 6.91 4.31
N SER A 161 27.17 6.22 3.87
CA SER A 161 26.18 5.61 4.75
C SER A 161 26.60 4.21 5.19
N PHE A 162 26.28 3.84 6.44
CA PHE A 162 26.66 2.53 6.98
C PHE A 162 25.79 1.38 6.49
N SER A 163 24.54 1.67 6.13
CA SER A 163 23.57 0.64 5.83
C SER A 163 23.51 0.35 4.35
N SER A 164 23.40 -0.94 3.99
CA SER A 164 23.11 -1.39 2.62
C SER A 164 21.80 -0.79 2.08
N ASN A 165 20.91 -0.34 2.95
CA ASN A 165 19.66 0.31 2.56
C ASN A 165 19.85 1.68 1.90
N PHE A 166 21.04 2.30 1.97
CA PHE A 166 21.37 3.55 1.28
C PHE A 166 22.12 3.34 -0.04
N GLN A 167 22.77 2.20 -0.23
CA GLN A 167 23.54 1.93 -1.44
C GLN A 167 22.62 1.84 -2.69
N GLY A 168 22.97 2.58 -3.73
CA GLY A 168 22.22 2.63 -4.99
C GLY A 168 20.80 3.18 -4.88
N LEU A 169 20.49 3.92 -3.81
CA LEU A 169 19.16 4.44 -3.54
C LEU A 169 18.72 5.47 -4.58
N PHE A 170 19.67 6.27 -5.08
CA PHE A 170 19.47 7.27 -6.13
C PHE A 170 19.87 6.81 -7.52
N SER A 171 20.20 5.52 -7.73
CA SER A 171 20.71 4.99 -9.00
C SER A 171 19.75 5.17 -10.18
N GLU A 172 18.44 5.23 -9.91
CA GLU A 172 17.42 5.36 -10.95
C GLU A 172 17.20 6.82 -11.38
N ILE A 173 17.69 7.79 -10.61
CA ILE A 173 17.59 9.20 -10.99
C ILE A 173 18.67 9.57 -12.02
N ASN A 174 18.31 9.61 -13.27
CA ASN A 174 19.24 9.95 -14.35
C ASN A 174 19.34 11.46 -14.58
N LEU A 175 20.22 12.11 -13.81
CA LEU A 175 20.48 13.57 -13.95
C LEU A 175 21.17 13.93 -15.28
N GLY A 176 21.71 12.96 -16.01
CA GLY A 176 22.29 13.12 -17.34
C GLY A 176 21.31 12.92 -18.50
N SER A 177 20.03 12.65 -18.22
CA SER A 177 19.03 12.32 -19.23
C SER A 177 18.77 13.44 -20.23
N ASP A 178 18.69 13.08 -21.53
CA ASP A 178 18.29 14.02 -22.61
C ASP A 178 16.86 14.55 -22.42
N LYS A 179 16.05 13.92 -21.57
CA LYS A 179 14.71 14.41 -21.22
C LYS A 179 14.74 15.67 -20.35
N LEU A 180 15.82 15.89 -19.61
CA LEU A 180 16.08 17.15 -18.91
C LEU A 180 16.60 18.24 -19.88
N GLY A 181 17.26 17.84 -20.93
CA GLY A 181 17.90 18.70 -21.92
C GLY A 181 19.10 18.01 -22.56
N ARG A 182 19.45 18.39 -23.78
CA ARG A 182 20.59 17.78 -24.49
C ARG A 182 21.93 18.28 -23.97
N ARG A 183 21.98 19.54 -23.53
CA ARG A 183 23.18 20.20 -23.04
C ARG A 183 23.16 20.29 -21.51
N TYR A 184 24.32 20.50 -20.92
CA TYR A 184 24.46 20.62 -19.47
C TYR A 184 23.64 21.79 -18.90
N ASP A 185 23.73 22.96 -19.54
CA ASP A 185 23.01 24.17 -19.13
C ASP A 185 21.47 24.01 -19.19
N GLU A 186 20.95 23.34 -20.20
CA GLU A 186 19.53 23.03 -20.33
C GLU A 186 19.05 22.10 -19.19
N ARG A 187 19.83 21.03 -18.90
CA ARG A 187 19.55 20.11 -17.80
C ARG A 187 19.56 20.80 -16.46
N ASN A 188 20.59 21.62 -16.23
CA ASN A 188 20.72 22.39 -14.99
C ASN A 188 19.54 23.35 -14.80
N ALA A 189 19.19 24.15 -15.80
CA ALA A 189 18.06 25.05 -15.75
C ALA A 189 16.72 24.33 -15.49
N LYS A 190 16.53 23.15 -16.09
CA LYS A 190 15.34 22.32 -15.87
C LYS A 190 15.28 21.81 -14.43
N LEU A 191 16.39 21.35 -13.87
CA LEU A 191 16.48 20.94 -12.47
C LEU A 191 16.23 22.10 -11.50
N CYS A 192 16.77 23.28 -11.80
CA CYS A 192 16.48 24.51 -11.04
C CYS A 192 14.97 24.77 -10.98
N SER A 193 14.28 24.68 -12.11
CA SER A 193 12.83 24.85 -12.18
C SER A 193 12.08 23.82 -11.34
N ILE A 194 12.39 22.52 -11.48
CA ILE A 194 11.74 21.42 -10.75
C ILE A 194 11.90 21.61 -9.24
N ILE A 195 13.12 21.84 -8.78
CA ILE A 195 13.44 21.99 -7.36
C ILE A 195 12.79 23.23 -6.76
N SER A 196 12.79 24.35 -7.50
CA SER A 196 12.16 25.60 -7.04
C SER A 196 10.64 25.43 -6.88
N GLU A 197 9.97 24.71 -7.80
CA GLU A 197 8.54 24.41 -7.71
C GLU A 197 8.22 23.48 -6.54
N ILE A 198 9.02 22.42 -6.33
CA ILE A 198 8.87 21.53 -5.18
C ILE A 198 9.02 22.32 -3.87
N ALA A 199 10.07 23.15 -3.77
CA ALA A 199 10.32 23.97 -2.58
C ALA A 199 9.17 24.94 -2.31
N ARG A 200 8.61 25.58 -3.35
CA ARG A 200 7.46 26.48 -3.24
C ARG A 200 6.21 25.75 -2.72
N GLY A 201 5.90 24.60 -3.27
CA GLY A 201 4.73 23.81 -2.86
C GLY A 201 4.85 23.29 -1.43
N MET A 202 6.03 22.89 -1.03
CA MET A 202 6.28 22.38 0.32
C MET A 202 6.36 23.46 1.40
N ALA A 203 6.62 24.73 1.04
CA ALA A 203 6.63 25.84 2.00
C ALA A 203 5.25 26.11 2.62
N LEU A 204 4.19 25.56 2.03
CA LEU A 204 2.81 25.72 2.49
C LEU A 204 2.41 24.71 3.60
N PHE A 205 3.27 23.76 3.91
CA PHE A 205 2.94 22.62 4.79
C PHE A 205 3.98 22.42 5.89
N SER A 206 3.52 21.84 7.01
CA SER A 206 4.42 21.34 8.07
C SER A 206 5.35 20.28 7.53
N THR A 207 6.59 20.26 8.01
CA THR A 207 7.66 19.35 7.57
C THR A 207 7.89 18.22 8.57
N ASP A 208 6.87 17.85 9.36
CA ASP A 208 7.02 16.67 10.21
C ASP A 208 7.11 15.38 9.35
N VAL A 209 7.81 14.39 9.91
CA VAL A 209 8.15 13.12 9.23
C VAL A 209 6.90 12.37 8.76
N ASP A 210 5.86 12.33 9.58
CA ASP A 210 4.63 11.60 9.26
C ASP A 210 3.91 12.22 8.07
N THR A 211 3.88 13.55 8.01
CA THR A 211 3.28 14.32 6.90
C THR A 211 3.97 14.04 5.57
N LEU A 212 5.30 14.00 5.58
CA LEU A 212 6.06 13.80 4.35
C LEU A 212 5.95 12.36 3.84
N GLY A 213 5.94 11.38 4.75
CA GLY A 213 5.70 9.97 4.42
C GLY A 213 4.33 9.76 3.76
N ASP A 214 3.28 10.31 4.35
CA ASP A 214 1.91 10.19 3.81
C ASP A 214 1.76 10.88 2.44
N ALA A 215 2.41 12.04 2.27
CA ALA A 215 2.44 12.74 0.98
C ALA A 215 3.17 11.92 -0.10
N TYR A 216 4.24 11.25 0.29
CA TYR A 216 5.00 10.36 -0.58
C TYR A 216 4.18 9.15 -1.03
N GLU A 217 3.47 8.50 -0.11
CA GLU A 217 2.55 7.41 -0.43
C GLU A 217 1.40 7.86 -1.35
N TYR A 218 0.82 9.03 -1.07
CA TYR A 218 -0.21 9.59 -1.94
C TYR A 218 0.29 9.79 -3.36
N LEU A 219 1.51 10.33 -3.54
CA LEU A 219 2.12 10.51 -4.86
C LEU A 219 2.37 9.17 -5.56
N ILE A 220 2.89 8.16 -4.85
CA ILE A 220 3.06 6.81 -5.39
C ILE A 220 1.72 6.30 -5.93
N GLY A 221 0.63 6.43 -5.15
CA GLY A 221 -0.71 6.04 -5.56
C GLY A 221 -1.22 6.80 -6.80
N GLN A 222 -0.97 8.12 -6.90
CA GLN A 222 -1.35 8.92 -8.07
C GLN A 222 -0.53 8.55 -9.32
N PHE A 223 0.77 8.33 -9.18
CA PHE A 223 1.61 7.84 -10.28
C PHE A 223 1.18 6.44 -10.72
N ALA A 224 0.83 5.57 -9.78
CA ALA A 224 0.26 4.26 -10.08
C ALA A 224 -1.04 4.38 -10.88
N ALA A 225 -1.94 5.29 -10.49
CA ALA A 225 -3.18 5.54 -11.21
C ALA A 225 -2.99 6.13 -12.62
N GLY A 226 -1.87 6.82 -12.87
CA GLY A 226 -1.50 7.45 -14.14
C GLY A 226 -0.73 6.55 -15.12
N SER A 227 -0.07 5.49 -14.64
CA SER A 227 0.87 4.65 -15.42
C SER A 227 0.18 3.56 -16.27
N GLY A 228 -1.14 3.50 -16.33
CA GLY A 228 -1.88 2.55 -17.16
C GLY A 228 -1.80 1.09 -16.65
N LYS A 229 -1.68 0.10 -17.57
CA LYS A 229 -1.81 -1.33 -17.25
C LYS A 229 -0.80 -1.89 -16.23
N LYS A 230 0.35 -1.25 -16.05
CA LYS A 230 1.40 -1.70 -15.12
C LYS A 230 1.22 -1.14 -13.69
N ALA A 231 0.30 -0.23 -13.48
CA ALA A 231 0.13 0.47 -12.21
C ALA A 231 -0.26 -0.44 -11.03
N GLY A 232 -1.04 -1.50 -11.28
CA GLY A 232 -1.42 -2.47 -10.26
C GLY A 232 -0.32 -3.45 -9.86
N GLU A 233 0.82 -3.43 -10.56
CA GLU A 233 1.93 -4.35 -10.28
C GLU A 233 2.83 -3.83 -9.14
N PHE A 234 2.72 -2.56 -8.74
CA PHE A 234 3.61 -2.00 -7.71
C PHE A 234 2.91 -1.26 -6.57
N TYR A 235 1.59 -1.12 -6.61
CA TYR A 235 0.84 -0.42 -5.56
C TYR A 235 -0.44 -1.17 -5.17
N THR A 236 -0.57 -1.48 -3.89
CA THR A 236 -1.78 -2.07 -3.31
C THR A 236 -2.68 -0.96 -2.78
N PRO A 237 -3.96 -0.87 -3.21
CA PRO A 237 -4.89 0.12 -2.66
C PRO A 237 -4.96 0.06 -1.14
N GLN A 238 -4.91 1.23 -0.48
CA GLN A 238 -4.89 1.38 0.97
C GLN A 238 -5.99 0.56 1.68
N GLN A 239 -7.19 0.58 1.14
CA GLN A 239 -8.35 -0.13 1.69
C GLN A 239 -8.13 -1.65 1.74
N ILE A 240 -7.48 -2.21 0.73
CA ILE A 240 -7.17 -3.64 0.66
C ILE A 240 -6.00 -3.97 1.59
N SER A 241 -4.97 -3.11 1.63
CA SER A 241 -3.87 -3.22 2.59
C SER A 241 -4.37 -3.21 4.03
N SER A 242 -5.40 -2.41 4.34
CA SER A 242 -6.04 -2.35 5.67
C SER A 242 -6.73 -3.67 6.05
N ILE A 243 -7.33 -4.39 5.09
CA ILE A 243 -7.91 -5.70 5.34
C ILE A 243 -6.81 -6.73 5.64
N LEU A 244 -5.79 -6.83 4.79
CA LEU A 244 -4.71 -7.80 4.99
C LEU A 244 -3.98 -7.55 6.30
N SER A 245 -3.57 -6.30 6.57
CA SER A 245 -2.91 -5.93 7.83
C SER A 245 -3.81 -6.18 9.04
N GLY A 246 -5.13 -5.93 8.92
CA GLY A 246 -6.11 -6.22 9.94
C GLY A 246 -6.19 -7.70 10.30
N ILE A 247 -6.05 -8.59 9.31
CA ILE A 247 -6.08 -10.03 9.49
C ILE A 247 -4.77 -10.56 10.10
N VAL A 248 -3.62 -10.19 9.53
CA VAL A 248 -2.33 -10.79 9.93
C VAL A 248 -1.80 -10.29 11.27
N THR A 249 -2.33 -9.17 11.78
CA THR A 249 -1.98 -8.65 13.11
C THR A 249 -2.82 -9.24 14.23
N LEU A 250 -3.89 -9.99 13.93
CA LEU A 250 -4.65 -10.75 14.92
C LEU A 250 -3.88 -12.01 15.35
N ASP A 251 -4.23 -12.55 16.51
CA ASP A 251 -3.70 -13.85 16.93
C ASP A 251 -4.06 -14.93 15.90
N SER A 252 -3.06 -15.67 15.45
CA SER A 252 -3.25 -16.65 14.36
C SER A 252 -4.01 -17.89 14.81
N GLN A 253 -3.86 -18.29 16.07
CA GLN A 253 -4.50 -19.47 16.65
C GLN A 253 -5.91 -19.15 17.13
N GLU A 254 -6.07 -18.03 17.81
CA GLU A 254 -7.32 -17.57 18.39
C GLU A 254 -7.61 -16.11 18.05
N PRO A 255 -7.98 -15.80 16.78
CA PRO A 255 -8.20 -14.41 16.35
C PRO A 255 -9.16 -13.61 17.24
N LYS A 256 -10.13 -14.28 17.88
CA LYS A 256 -11.07 -13.66 18.82
C LYS A 256 -10.42 -13.02 20.04
N THR A 257 -9.21 -13.41 20.40
CA THR A 257 -8.45 -12.83 21.53
C THR A 257 -7.90 -11.46 21.20
N GLY A 258 -7.92 -11.07 19.92
CA GLY A 258 -7.51 -9.76 19.44
C GLY A 258 -6.12 -9.75 18.83
N LYS A 259 -5.49 -8.57 18.85
CA LYS A 259 -4.20 -8.34 18.18
C LYS A 259 -3.03 -8.95 18.94
N ARG A 260 -2.03 -9.43 18.20
CA ARG A 260 -0.74 -9.85 18.77
C ARG A 260 0.01 -8.65 19.35
N LYS A 261 0.71 -8.88 20.47
CA LYS A 261 1.62 -7.88 21.05
C LYS A 261 2.94 -7.76 20.32
N LYS A 262 3.38 -8.83 19.65
CA LYS A 262 4.65 -8.88 18.95
C LYS A 262 4.56 -9.78 17.72
N LEU A 263 5.15 -9.31 16.61
CA LEU A 263 5.53 -10.09 15.45
C LEU A 263 7.06 -10.08 15.37
N ASN A 264 7.71 -11.24 15.37
CA ASN A 264 9.18 -11.27 15.29
C ASN A 264 9.66 -10.90 13.88
N ALA A 265 8.97 -11.40 12.85
CA ALA A 265 9.27 -11.03 11.48
C ALA A 265 8.00 -11.07 10.59
N VAL A 266 7.94 -10.14 9.65
CA VAL A 266 6.87 -10.01 8.63
C VAL A 266 7.51 -10.05 7.26
N LEU A 267 6.88 -10.76 6.30
CA LEU A 267 7.33 -10.87 4.91
C LEU A 267 6.27 -10.36 3.95
N ASP A 268 6.70 -9.57 2.97
CA ASP A 268 6.01 -9.36 1.69
C ASP A 268 6.98 -9.67 0.54
N PHE A 269 6.78 -10.81 -0.10
CA PHE A 269 7.67 -11.29 -1.16
C PHE A 269 7.37 -10.69 -2.54
N THR A 270 6.46 -9.73 -2.63
CA THR A 270 6.14 -8.90 -3.80
C THR A 270 5.82 -7.48 -3.36
N CYS A 271 6.73 -6.91 -2.54
CA CYS A 271 6.42 -5.76 -1.69
C CYS A 271 6.11 -4.45 -2.46
N GLY A 272 6.43 -4.38 -3.74
CA GLY A 272 6.17 -3.18 -4.51
C GLY A 272 6.78 -1.94 -3.84
N SER A 273 5.98 -0.92 -3.60
CA SER A 273 6.39 0.30 -2.89
C SER A 273 6.50 0.15 -1.37
N GLY A 274 6.21 -1.03 -0.81
CA GLY A 274 6.25 -1.29 0.64
C GLY A 274 5.02 -0.85 1.42
N SER A 275 4.02 -0.26 0.77
CA SER A 275 2.81 0.26 1.43
C SER A 275 2.08 -0.78 2.27
N LEU A 276 2.02 -2.04 1.81
CA LEU A 276 1.37 -3.11 2.57
C LEU A 276 2.13 -3.45 3.87
N LEU A 277 3.47 -3.51 3.82
CA LEU A 277 4.31 -3.70 5.00
C LEU A 277 4.19 -2.54 6.00
N LEU A 278 4.13 -1.30 5.51
CA LEU A 278 3.92 -0.10 6.34
C LEU A 278 2.55 -0.14 7.03
N ASN A 279 1.51 -0.60 6.34
CA ASN A 279 0.18 -0.79 6.95
C ASN A 279 0.20 -1.83 8.07
N VAL A 280 0.92 -2.94 7.90
CA VAL A 280 1.09 -3.93 8.98
C VAL A 280 1.80 -3.31 10.17
N ARG A 281 2.86 -2.52 9.93
CA ARG A 281 3.59 -1.81 11.00
C ARG A 281 2.70 -0.81 11.73
N HIS A 282 2.01 0.05 10.98
CA HIS A 282 1.11 1.06 11.54
C HIS A 282 0.06 0.40 12.45
N ARG A 283 -0.60 -0.64 11.96
CA ARG A 283 -1.63 -1.35 12.72
C ARG A 283 -1.10 -2.04 13.98
N MET A 284 0.15 -2.51 13.98
CA MET A 284 0.81 -3.04 15.17
C MET A 284 1.12 -1.94 16.18
N THR A 285 1.71 -0.83 15.72
CA THR A 285 2.11 0.28 16.61
C THR A 285 0.91 1.00 17.23
N GLU A 286 -0.17 1.23 16.49
CA GLU A 286 -1.43 1.78 17.03
C GLU A 286 -1.98 0.97 18.21
N SER A 287 -1.78 -0.33 18.21
CA SER A 287 -2.22 -1.23 19.29
C SER A 287 -1.16 -1.45 20.38
N GLY A 288 -0.08 -0.67 20.37
CA GLY A 288 1.04 -0.82 21.30
C GLY A 288 1.86 -2.10 21.07
N GLY A 289 1.71 -2.75 19.92
CA GLY A 289 2.50 -3.90 19.52
C GLY A 289 3.82 -3.51 18.84
N THR A 290 4.68 -4.50 18.61
CA THR A 290 5.99 -4.32 17.98
C THR A 290 6.24 -5.33 16.86
N ILE A 291 7.08 -4.93 15.89
CA ILE A 291 7.62 -5.82 14.86
C ILE A 291 9.15 -5.85 15.02
N GLY A 292 9.71 -7.05 15.04
CA GLY A 292 11.17 -7.23 15.17
C GLY A 292 11.90 -6.98 13.85
N LYS A 293 11.39 -7.53 12.73
CA LYS A 293 12.00 -7.37 11.41
C LYS A 293 10.92 -7.29 10.33
N ILE A 294 11.08 -6.36 9.41
CA ILE A 294 10.26 -6.22 8.20
C ILE A 294 11.11 -6.68 7.02
N VAL A 295 10.62 -7.64 6.24
CA VAL A 295 11.33 -8.19 5.08
C VAL A 295 10.47 -8.03 3.85
N GLY A 296 11.06 -7.48 2.80
CA GLY A 296 10.41 -7.32 1.50
C GLY A 296 11.27 -7.88 0.36
N MET A 297 10.62 -8.25 -0.74
CA MET A 297 11.27 -8.60 -2.00
C MET A 297 10.60 -7.91 -3.17
N GLU A 298 11.41 -7.34 -4.07
CA GLU A 298 10.94 -6.68 -5.26
C GLU A 298 11.88 -6.95 -6.44
N LYS A 299 11.30 -7.31 -7.58
CA LYS A 299 12.04 -7.62 -8.80
C LYS A 299 12.45 -6.38 -9.58
N ASN A 300 11.61 -5.37 -9.58
CA ASN A 300 11.87 -4.13 -10.31
C ASN A 300 12.77 -3.21 -9.50
N ILE A 301 13.91 -2.82 -10.04
CA ILE A 301 14.91 -2.02 -9.33
C ILE A 301 14.38 -0.63 -8.91
N THR A 302 13.62 0.02 -9.77
CA THR A 302 13.02 1.33 -9.46
C THR A 302 12.04 1.20 -8.28
N THR A 303 11.17 0.23 -8.32
CA THR A 303 10.19 -0.04 -7.26
C THR A 303 10.86 -0.51 -5.96
N TYR A 304 11.92 -1.30 -6.07
CA TYR A 304 12.77 -1.68 -4.94
C TYR A 304 13.37 -0.46 -4.24
N ASN A 305 13.90 0.51 -5.00
CA ASN A 305 14.42 1.76 -4.43
C ASN A 305 13.32 2.59 -3.79
N LEU A 306 12.15 2.70 -4.44
CA LEU A 306 10.98 3.37 -3.88
C LEU A 306 10.53 2.75 -2.55
N CYS A 307 10.54 1.42 -2.44
CA CYS A 307 10.21 0.73 -1.19
C CYS A 307 11.15 1.14 -0.05
N ARG A 308 12.47 1.13 -0.30
CA ARG A 308 13.47 1.52 0.71
C ARG A 308 13.30 2.98 1.15
N MET A 309 13.11 3.89 0.19
CA MET A 309 12.83 5.30 0.48
C MET A 309 11.54 5.43 1.31
N ASN A 310 10.49 4.71 0.96
CA ASN A 310 9.21 4.75 1.65
C ASN A 310 9.32 4.25 3.09
N MET A 311 10.06 3.16 3.34
CA MET A 311 10.34 2.67 4.70
C MET A 311 11.03 3.74 5.55
N LEU A 312 12.08 4.37 5.02
CA LEU A 312 12.84 5.40 5.73
C LEU A 312 11.98 6.64 6.01
N LEU A 313 11.19 7.10 5.03
CA LEU A 313 10.27 8.24 5.15
C LEU A 313 9.22 8.05 6.26
N HIS A 314 8.78 6.81 6.49
CA HIS A 314 7.86 6.47 7.58
C HIS A 314 8.59 6.14 8.89
N GLY A 315 9.84 6.54 9.04
CA GLY A 315 10.61 6.40 10.27
C GLY A 315 10.91 4.94 10.66
N VAL A 316 10.86 4.01 9.70
CA VAL A 316 11.37 2.65 9.93
C VAL A 316 12.89 2.73 9.94
N LYS A 317 13.51 2.32 11.06
CA LYS A 317 14.97 2.34 11.13
C LYS A 317 15.55 1.36 10.12
N ASP A 318 16.65 1.73 9.50
CA ASP A 318 17.36 0.91 8.52
C ASP A 318 17.75 -0.48 9.03
N THR A 319 17.89 -0.64 10.35
CA THR A 319 18.14 -1.92 11.01
C THR A 319 16.89 -2.78 11.22
N GLU A 320 15.69 -2.18 11.12
CA GLU A 320 14.41 -2.83 11.36
C GLU A 320 13.81 -3.45 10.09
N PHE A 321 14.34 -3.12 8.90
CA PHE A 321 13.87 -3.68 7.65
C PHE A 321 14.99 -4.19 6.75
N GLU A 322 14.65 -5.09 5.87
CA GLU A 322 15.48 -5.58 4.76
C GLU A 322 14.61 -5.73 3.53
N ILE A 323 14.97 -5.03 2.47
CA ILE A 323 14.35 -5.18 1.17
C ILE A 323 15.39 -5.78 0.23
N TYR A 324 15.02 -6.85 -0.45
CA TYR A 324 15.88 -7.57 -1.38
C TYR A 324 15.46 -7.32 -2.81
N HIS A 325 16.42 -7.05 -3.67
CA HIS A 325 16.22 -6.96 -5.10
C HIS A 325 16.39 -8.35 -5.74
N GLY A 326 15.30 -8.93 -6.25
CA GLY A 326 15.35 -10.25 -6.88
C GLY A 326 13.97 -10.79 -7.28
N ASP A 327 13.97 -11.91 -8.00
CA ASP A 327 12.74 -12.57 -8.46
C ASP A 327 12.29 -13.64 -7.49
N THR A 328 11.11 -13.46 -6.90
CA THR A 328 10.48 -14.40 -5.98
C THR A 328 10.29 -15.79 -6.58
N LEU A 329 9.96 -15.88 -7.86
CA LEU A 329 9.71 -17.16 -8.53
C LEU A 329 11.00 -18.00 -8.66
N THR A 330 12.13 -17.36 -8.99
CA THR A 330 13.44 -18.01 -9.05
C THR A 330 14.08 -18.18 -7.68
N ASN A 331 13.58 -17.43 -6.69
CA ASN A 331 14.11 -17.42 -5.32
C ASN A 331 15.59 -17.04 -5.26
N ASP A 332 15.95 -15.91 -5.87
CA ASP A 332 17.34 -15.46 -6.06
C ASP A 332 18.03 -15.01 -4.76
N TRP A 333 17.30 -14.95 -3.68
CA TRP A 333 17.83 -14.53 -2.38
C TRP A 333 18.72 -15.58 -1.73
N ASP A 334 19.95 -15.25 -1.44
CA ASP A 334 20.82 -16.10 -0.63
C ASP A 334 20.24 -16.39 0.74
N TYR A 335 19.62 -15.37 1.34
CA TYR A 335 18.95 -15.48 2.65
C TYR A 335 17.79 -16.50 2.64
N LEU A 336 16.99 -16.53 1.58
CA LEU A 336 15.91 -17.51 1.43
C LEU A 336 16.40 -18.85 0.88
N ARG A 337 17.58 -18.91 0.28
CA ARG A 337 18.23 -20.13 -0.20
C ARG A 337 19.03 -20.88 0.86
N GLU A 338 19.02 -20.42 2.12
CA GLU A 338 19.73 -21.09 3.21
C GLU A 338 19.44 -22.60 3.24
N PRO A 339 20.44 -23.44 2.98
CA PRO A 339 20.25 -24.89 2.87
C PRO A 339 20.04 -25.55 4.23
N ASN A 340 20.41 -24.91 5.32
CA ASN A 340 20.23 -25.43 6.68
C ASN A 340 18.80 -25.13 7.17
N PRO A 341 17.93 -26.13 7.35
CA PRO A 341 16.55 -25.91 7.80
C PRO A 341 16.45 -25.17 9.13
N ALA A 342 17.42 -25.32 10.02
CA ALA A 342 17.44 -24.65 11.32
C ALA A 342 17.75 -23.13 11.23
N LYS A 343 18.36 -22.70 10.12
CA LYS A 343 18.68 -21.31 9.85
C LYS A 343 17.73 -20.64 8.86
N LYS A 344 16.83 -21.44 8.26
CA LYS A 344 15.87 -20.95 7.30
C LYS A 344 15.00 -19.86 7.91
N PRO A 345 14.81 -18.72 7.24
CA PRO A 345 13.92 -17.68 7.72
C PRO A 345 12.48 -18.18 7.79
N ALA A 346 11.78 -17.81 8.84
CA ALA A 346 10.37 -18.09 9.01
C ALA A 346 9.66 -16.88 9.60
N PHE A 347 8.46 -16.60 9.10
CA PHE A 347 7.74 -15.35 9.35
C PHE A 347 6.44 -15.60 10.13
N ASP A 348 6.18 -14.74 11.12
CA ASP A 348 4.93 -14.77 11.91
C ASP A 348 3.72 -14.31 11.06
N ALA A 349 3.96 -13.38 10.16
CA ALA A 349 2.97 -12.87 9.23
C ALA A 349 3.56 -12.78 7.83
N VAL A 350 2.78 -13.22 6.83
CA VAL A 350 3.10 -13.08 5.41
C VAL A 350 1.95 -12.37 4.74
N VAL A 351 2.25 -11.31 4.01
CA VAL A 351 1.29 -10.57 3.19
C VAL A 351 1.81 -10.50 1.76
N ALA A 352 0.93 -10.48 0.77
CA ALA A 352 1.36 -10.29 -0.61
C ALA A 352 0.21 -9.83 -1.52
N ASN A 353 0.58 -9.01 -2.49
CA ASN A 353 -0.22 -8.68 -3.65
C ASN A 353 0.61 -8.96 -4.92
N PRO A 354 0.75 -10.24 -5.34
CA PRO A 354 1.53 -10.60 -6.51
C PRO A 354 0.87 -10.15 -7.80
N PRO A 355 1.62 -10.04 -8.91
CA PRO A 355 1.06 -9.75 -10.22
C PRO A 355 0.09 -10.87 -10.64
N PHE A 356 -1.16 -10.49 -11.00
CA PHE A 356 -2.24 -11.43 -11.29
C PHE A 356 -2.02 -12.20 -12.59
N SER A 357 -2.18 -13.53 -12.53
CA SER A 357 -2.05 -14.44 -13.68
C SER A 357 -0.73 -14.22 -14.44
N TYR A 358 0.35 -13.99 -13.71
CA TYR A 358 1.67 -13.74 -14.28
C TYR A 358 2.17 -14.99 -15.02
N ARG A 359 2.55 -14.82 -16.28
CA ARG A 359 3.18 -15.88 -17.07
C ARG A 359 4.63 -16.05 -16.67
N TRP A 360 5.05 -17.27 -16.43
CA TRP A 360 6.40 -17.59 -15.99
C TRP A 360 6.91 -18.88 -16.65
N GLU A 361 8.21 -19.10 -16.59
CA GLU A 361 8.86 -20.29 -17.13
C GLU A 361 9.49 -21.09 -16.00
N PRO A 362 8.75 -22.03 -15.39
CA PRO A 362 9.34 -22.94 -14.42
C PRO A 362 10.34 -23.85 -15.11
N GLY A 363 11.60 -23.81 -14.63
CA GLY A 363 12.60 -24.77 -15.04
C GLY A 363 12.28 -26.18 -14.56
N GLU A 364 12.89 -27.20 -15.15
CA GLU A 364 12.69 -28.63 -14.77
C GLU A 364 13.01 -28.87 -13.28
N ALA A 365 14.00 -28.19 -12.73
CA ALA A 365 14.39 -28.28 -11.33
C ALA A 365 13.33 -27.77 -10.33
N MET A 366 12.31 -27.03 -10.79
CA MET A 366 11.24 -26.50 -9.92
C MET A 366 10.40 -27.60 -9.27
N SER A 367 10.30 -28.79 -9.85
CA SER A 367 9.62 -29.94 -9.25
C SER A 367 10.32 -30.45 -7.97
N GLU A 368 11.63 -30.24 -7.86
CA GLU A 368 12.43 -30.61 -6.69
C GLU A 368 12.58 -29.47 -5.68
N ASP A 369 12.15 -28.25 -6.03
CA ASP A 369 12.15 -27.12 -5.12
C ASP A 369 11.22 -27.38 -3.94
N MET A 370 11.74 -27.21 -2.73
CA MET A 370 11.01 -27.48 -1.48
C MET A 370 9.71 -26.68 -1.35
N ARG A 371 9.59 -25.55 -2.03
CA ARG A 371 8.35 -24.75 -2.08
C ARG A 371 7.22 -25.48 -2.82
N PHE A 372 7.55 -26.26 -3.84
CA PHE A 372 6.58 -26.87 -4.77
C PHE A 372 6.49 -28.38 -4.64
N LYS A 373 7.51 -29.04 -4.13
CA LYS A 373 7.64 -30.50 -4.09
C LYS A 373 6.42 -31.20 -3.49
N ALA A 374 5.81 -30.64 -2.44
CA ALA A 374 4.66 -31.23 -1.77
C ALA A 374 3.34 -31.02 -2.51
N HIS A 375 3.18 -29.90 -3.23
CA HIS A 375 1.89 -29.46 -3.77
C HIS A 375 1.85 -29.44 -5.30
N GLY A 376 3.02 -29.42 -5.95
CA GLY A 376 3.17 -29.32 -7.41
C GLY A 376 3.55 -27.91 -7.87
N VAL A 377 4.07 -27.84 -9.10
CA VAL A 377 4.50 -26.59 -9.77
C VAL A 377 3.31 -25.96 -10.45
N ALA A 378 3.08 -24.67 -10.24
CA ALA A 378 2.02 -23.90 -10.89
C ALA A 378 2.18 -23.88 -12.42
N PRO A 379 1.10 -23.73 -13.21
CA PRO A 379 1.17 -23.76 -14.66
C PRO A 379 1.92 -22.53 -15.20
N LYS A 380 2.59 -22.68 -16.36
CA LYS A 380 3.30 -21.60 -17.05
C LYS A 380 2.43 -20.37 -17.35
N SER A 381 1.16 -20.59 -17.57
CA SER A 381 0.18 -19.53 -17.90
C SER A 381 -0.19 -18.63 -16.73
N ALA A 382 0.00 -19.09 -15.46
CA ALA A 382 -0.36 -18.36 -14.26
C ALA A 382 0.46 -18.81 -13.05
N ALA A 383 1.28 -17.92 -12.52
CA ALA A 383 2.12 -18.17 -11.34
C ALA A 383 1.38 -17.97 -10.01
N ASP A 384 0.06 -17.75 -10.02
CA ASP A 384 -0.73 -17.40 -8.83
C ASP A 384 -0.45 -18.36 -7.66
N PHE A 385 -0.49 -19.66 -7.90
CA PHE A 385 -0.16 -20.67 -6.88
C PHE A 385 1.33 -20.79 -6.59
N ALA A 386 2.23 -20.42 -7.50
CA ALA A 386 3.66 -20.42 -7.20
C ALA A 386 4.00 -19.35 -6.15
N PHE A 387 3.40 -18.17 -6.26
CA PHE A 387 3.48 -17.11 -5.24
C PHE A 387 2.87 -17.56 -3.91
N LEU A 388 1.69 -18.17 -3.94
CA LEU A 388 1.03 -18.67 -2.73
C LEU A 388 1.91 -19.71 -2.00
N LEU A 389 2.44 -20.70 -2.73
CA LEU A 389 3.28 -21.75 -2.18
C LEU A 389 4.62 -21.19 -1.66
N HIS A 390 5.18 -20.16 -2.31
CA HIS A 390 6.35 -19.46 -1.81
C HIS A 390 6.09 -18.86 -0.42
N GLY A 391 5.02 -18.09 -0.26
CA GLY A 391 4.65 -17.51 1.02
C GLY A 391 4.36 -18.55 2.10
N LEU A 392 3.62 -19.61 1.77
CA LEU A 392 3.31 -20.70 2.67
C LEU A 392 4.58 -21.44 3.14
N HIS A 393 5.57 -21.60 2.26
CA HIS A 393 6.82 -22.25 2.58
C HIS A 393 7.60 -21.51 3.69
N TYR A 394 7.63 -20.18 3.63
CA TYR A 394 8.31 -19.33 4.62
C TYR A 394 7.42 -18.92 5.81
N LEU A 395 6.16 -19.32 5.82
CA LEU A 395 5.27 -19.10 6.96
C LEU A 395 5.68 -20.01 8.14
N LYS A 396 5.73 -19.48 9.35
CA LYS A 396 5.86 -20.25 10.59
C LYS A 396 4.64 -21.17 10.78
N ASP A 397 4.82 -22.23 11.57
CA ASP A 397 3.73 -23.15 11.88
C ASP A 397 2.58 -22.45 12.60
N ASP A 398 2.88 -21.49 13.48
CA ASP A 398 1.90 -20.62 14.17
C ASP A 398 1.67 -19.28 13.48
N GLY A 399 2.15 -19.12 12.25
CA GLY A 399 2.00 -17.91 11.46
C GLY A 399 0.64 -17.79 10.77
N VAL A 400 0.39 -16.63 10.18
CA VAL A 400 -0.77 -16.36 9.32
C VAL A 400 -0.32 -15.66 8.04
N MET A 401 -0.86 -16.10 6.92
CA MET A 401 -0.63 -15.48 5.61
C MET A 401 -1.95 -14.96 5.05
N ALA A 402 -1.92 -13.76 4.46
CA ALA A 402 -3.02 -13.22 3.68
C ALA A 402 -2.49 -12.77 2.31
N ILE A 403 -3.04 -13.35 1.24
CA ILE A 403 -2.60 -13.09 -0.14
C ILE A 403 -3.79 -12.71 -1.02
N ILE A 404 -3.59 -11.71 -1.88
CA ILE A 404 -4.57 -11.29 -2.86
C ILE A 404 -4.34 -12.08 -4.15
N LEU A 405 -5.39 -12.66 -4.71
CA LEU A 405 -5.34 -13.44 -5.94
C LEU A 405 -6.60 -13.20 -6.79
N PRO A 406 -6.53 -13.43 -8.11
CA PRO A 406 -7.72 -13.38 -8.96
C PRO A 406 -8.69 -14.52 -8.62
N HIS A 407 -10.00 -14.30 -8.74
CA HIS A 407 -11.03 -15.30 -8.44
C HIS A 407 -10.80 -16.66 -9.13
N GLY A 408 -10.13 -16.67 -10.28
CA GLY A 408 -9.82 -17.88 -11.03
C GLY A 408 -9.16 -18.98 -10.22
N VAL A 409 -8.30 -18.65 -9.25
CA VAL A 409 -7.61 -19.62 -8.38
C VAL A 409 -8.60 -20.49 -7.58
N LEU A 410 -9.81 -19.99 -7.35
CA LEU A 410 -10.83 -20.66 -6.56
C LEU A 410 -11.47 -21.85 -7.30
N PHE A 411 -11.44 -21.86 -8.64
CA PHE A 411 -12.21 -22.83 -9.42
C PHE A 411 -11.54 -23.34 -10.71
N ARG A 412 -10.41 -22.75 -11.15
CA ARG A 412 -9.72 -23.29 -12.34
C ARG A 412 -9.32 -24.74 -12.11
N GLY A 413 -9.44 -25.55 -13.17
CA GLY A 413 -9.13 -26.96 -13.19
C GLY A 413 -7.65 -27.29 -13.41
N GLY A 414 -7.37 -28.57 -13.61
CA GLY A 414 -6.05 -29.08 -13.98
C GLY A 414 -5.00 -28.98 -12.87
N VAL A 415 -3.86 -28.33 -13.15
CA VAL A 415 -2.76 -28.21 -12.17
C VAL A 415 -3.19 -27.38 -10.96
N GLU A 416 -3.88 -26.26 -11.19
CA GLU A 416 -4.35 -25.38 -10.11
C GLU A 416 -5.35 -26.08 -9.19
N GLU A 417 -6.23 -26.91 -9.73
CA GLU A 417 -7.14 -27.75 -8.96
C GLU A 417 -6.39 -28.74 -8.06
N ARG A 418 -5.38 -29.42 -8.59
CA ARG A 418 -4.57 -30.37 -7.79
C ARG A 418 -3.86 -29.69 -6.63
N ILE A 419 -3.26 -28.53 -6.87
CA ILE A 419 -2.60 -27.74 -5.82
C ILE A 419 -3.62 -27.29 -4.78
N ARG A 420 -4.76 -26.76 -5.21
CA ARG A 420 -5.84 -26.30 -4.33
C ARG A 420 -6.40 -27.43 -3.47
N THR A 421 -6.67 -28.58 -4.08
CA THR A 421 -7.14 -29.78 -3.39
C THR A 421 -6.15 -30.20 -2.30
N LYS A 422 -4.86 -30.25 -2.63
CA LYS A 422 -3.82 -30.62 -1.66
C LYS A 422 -3.72 -29.64 -0.50
N LEU A 423 -3.77 -28.33 -0.78
CA LEU A 423 -3.78 -27.29 0.26
C LEU A 423 -4.98 -27.40 1.20
N LEU A 424 -6.15 -27.79 0.68
CA LEU A 424 -7.36 -28.02 1.48
C LEU A 424 -7.24 -29.28 2.33
N GLN A 425 -6.77 -30.39 1.76
CA GLN A 425 -6.54 -31.66 2.46
C GLN A 425 -5.52 -31.51 3.59
N ASP A 426 -4.46 -30.70 3.37
CA ASP A 426 -3.45 -30.40 4.39
C ASP A 426 -3.97 -29.35 5.42
N GLY A 427 -5.19 -28.85 5.25
CA GLY A 427 -5.82 -27.92 6.18
C GLY A 427 -5.21 -26.50 6.18
N HIS A 428 -4.55 -26.10 5.10
CA HIS A 428 -3.87 -24.79 5.07
C HIS A 428 -4.78 -23.61 4.76
N ILE A 429 -5.87 -23.79 3.99
CA ILE A 429 -6.80 -22.72 3.66
C ILE A 429 -7.78 -22.50 4.82
N ASP A 430 -7.70 -21.34 5.46
CA ASP A 430 -8.54 -20.97 6.60
C ASP A 430 -9.78 -20.16 6.18
N THR A 431 -9.59 -19.16 5.31
CA THR A 431 -10.67 -18.24 4.93
C THR A 431 -10.52 -17.80 3.47
N VAL A 432 -11.64 -17.68 2.79
CA VAL A 432 -11.78 -17.13 1.43
C VAL A 432 -12.65 -15.88 1.50
N ILE A 433 -12.10 -14.73 1.09
CA ILE A 433 -12.80 -13.44 1.12
C ILE A 433 -12.93 -12.94 -0.31
N GLY A 434 -14.15 -12.83 -0.84
CA GLY A 434 -14.44 -12.21 -2.12
C GLY A 434 -14.58 -10.71 -1.97
N LEU A 435 -13.84 -9.95 -2.76
CA LEU A 435 -13.88 -8.50 -2.76
C LEU A 435 -14.68 -7.96 -3.96
N PRO A 436 -15.19 -6.73 -3.89
CA PRO A 436 -15.82 -6.06 -5.03
C PRO A 436 -14.91 -6.00 -6.25
N ALA A 437 -15.50 -6.04 -7.44
CA ALA A 437 -14.78 -5.73 -8.66
C ALA A 437 -14.33 -4.27 -8.71
N ASN A 438 -13.38 -3.95 -9.57
CA ASN A 438 -12.94 -2.58 -9.85
C ASN A 438 -12.40 -1.81 -8.63
N LEU A 439 -11.64 -2.49 -7.76
CA LEU A 439 -10.93 -1.87 -6.63
C LEU A 439 -9.49 -1.44 -6.98
N PHE A 440 -8.89 -2.02 -8.03
CA PHE A 440 -7.53 -1.73 -8.45
C PHE A 440 -7.48 -0.71 -9.58
N TYR A 441 -6.41 0.10 -9.62
CA TYR A 441 -6.22 1.11 -10.68
C TYR A 441 -6.01 0.49 -12.07
N SER A 442 -5.39 -0.69 -12.13
CA SER A 442 -4.97 -1.34 -13.38
C SER A 442 -5.96 -2.34 -13.94
N THR A 443 -6.91 -2.81 -13.13
CA THR A 443 -7.82 -3.87 -13.54
C THR A 443 -9.19 -3.78 -12.87
N GLY A 444 -10.23 -4.06 -13.65
CA GLY A 444 -11.60 -4.16 -13.14
C GLY A 444 -11.98 -5.57 -12.66
N ILE A 445 -11.07 -6.56 -12.72
CA ILE A 445 -11.40 -7.93 -12.33
C ILE A 445 -11.69 -8.05 -10.83
N PRO A 446 -12.64 -8.91 -10.42
CA PRO A 446 -12.83 -9.23 -9.03
C PRO A 446 -11.65 -10.06 -8.50
N VAL A 447 -11.24 -9.78 -7.27
CA VAL A 447 -10.16 -10.49 -6.58
C VAL A 447 -10.66 -11.10 -5.28
N CYS A 448 -9.92 -12.07 -4.78
CA CYS A 448 -10.15 -12.64 -3.47
C CYS A 448 -8.90 -12.53 -2.58
N ILE A 449 -9.10 -12.55 -1.28
CA ILE A 449 -8.05 -12.75 -0.30
C ILE A 449 -8.15 -14.19 0.18
N LEU A 450 -7.06 -14.94 0.07
CA LEU A 450 -6.90 -16.24 0.72
C LEU A 450 -6.12 -16.05 2.02
N VAL A 451 -6.68 -16.54 3.12
CA VAL A 451 -5.99 -16.59 4.41
C VAL A 451 -5.54 -18.02 4.66
N LEU A 452 -4.25 -18.18 4.87
CA LEU A 452 -3.62 -19.50 5.08
C LEU A 452 -2.97 -19.58 6.46
N LYS A 453 -3.00 -20.79 7.03
CA LYS A 453 -2.37 -21.15 8.30
C LYS A 453 -1.87 -22.58 8.22
N LYS A 454 -0.74 -22.90 8.85
CA LYS A 454 -0.25 -24.28 8.99
C LYS A 454 -0.87 -24.99 10.20
N CYS A 455 -1.34 -24.24 11.16
CA CYS A 455 -1.83 -24.70 12.47
C CYS A 455 -3.35 -24.60 12.63
N LYS A 456 -4.09 -24.59 11.53
CA LYS A 456 -5.55 -24.45 11.53
C LYS A 456 -6.21 -25.56 12.36
N LYS A 457 -6.99 -25.19 13.39
CA LYS A 457 -7.72 -26.12 14.26
C LYS A 457 -9.10 -26.51 13.73
N PRO A 458 -9.94 -25.57 13.20
CA PRO A 458 -11.27 -25.91 12.71
C PRO A 458 -11.23 -26.73 11.42
N ASP A 459 -12.08 -27.77 11.32
CA ASP A 459 -12.29 -28.52 10.08
C ASP A 459 -13.37 -27.86 9.21
N ASP A 460 -13.14 -26.58 8.90
CA ASP A 460 -14.00 -25.76 8.03
C ASP A 460 -13.19 -24.69 7.33
N VAL A 461 -13.76 -24.11 6.27
CA VAL A 461 -13.28 -22.89 5.63
C VAL A 461 -14.34 -21.82 5.82
N LEU A 462 -13.93 -20.62 6.24
CA LEU A 462 -14.81 -19.46 6.32
C LEU A 462 -14.87 -18.79 4.95
N PHE A 463 -16.06 -18.66 4.39
CA PHE A 463 -16.32 -17.87 3.19
C PHE A 463 -16.93 -16.52 3.59
N ILE A 464 -16.38 -15.43 3.06
CA ILE A 464 -16.90 -14.07 3.21
C ILE A 464 -17.13 -13.52 1.80
N ASN A 465 -18.37 -13.20 1.46
CA ASN A 465 -18.73 -12.59 0.20
C ASN A 465 -18.99 -11.10 0.39
N ALA A 466 -17.93 -10.31 0.20
CA ALA A 466 -18.01 -8.85 0.28
C ALA A 466 -18.19 -8.18 -1.11
N ALA A 467 -18.55 -8.94 -2.14
CA ALA A 467 -18.62 -8.45 -3.52
C ALA A 467 -19.54 -7.23 -3.71
N GLU A 468 -20.58 -7.10 -2.88
CA GLU A 468 -21.55 -6.00 -2.93
C GLU A 468 -21.27 -4.89 -1.88
N GLN A 469 -20.21 -5.04 -1.07
CA GLN A 469 -19.86 -4.11 0.00
C GLN A 469 -18.93 -3.00 -0.52
N PHE A 470 -19.48 -2.02 -1.24
CA PHE A 470 -18.69 -0.91 -1.76
C PHE A 470 -19.53 0.35 -1.98
N VAL A 471 -18.85 1.47 -2.09
CA VAL A 471 -19.41 2.73 -2.60
C VAL A 471 -18.86 2.95 -4.00
N LYS A 472 -19.75 3.26 -4.95
CA LYS A 472 -19.37 3.51 -6.33
C LYS A 472 -18.64 4.85 -6.45
N GLY A 473 -17.37 4.82 -6.83
CA GLY A 473 -16.58 6.01 -7.12
C GLY A 473 -16.60 6.38 -8.60
N LYS A 474 -15.99 7.52 -8.94
CA LYS A 474 -15.95 8.02 -10.34
C LYS A 474 -15.13 7.12 -11.28
N ARG A 475 -14.04 6.52 -10.80
CA ARG A 475 -13.13 5.68 -11.58
C ARG A 475 -13.07 4.25 -11.05
N GLN A 476 -13.24 4.06 -9.75
CA GLN A 476 -13.11 2.80 -9.04
C GLN A 476 -14.16 2.69 -7.95
N ASN A 477 -14.52 1.46 -7.59
CA ASN A 477 -15.26 1.17 -6.38
C ASN A 477 -14.35 1.41 -5.15
N GLN A 478 -14.96 1.77 -4.02
CA GLN A 478 -14.27 2.08 -2.78
C GLN A 478 -14.88 1.31 -1.63
N LEU A 479 -14.02 0.80 -0.75
CA LEU A 479 -14.43 0.26 0.54
C LEU A 479 -14.40 1.37 1.58
N THR A 480 -15.44 1.47 2.40
CA THR A 480 -15.44 2.35 3.57
C THR A 480 -14.80 1.65 4.77
N ASP A 481 -14.47 2.39 5.81
CA ASP A 481 -13.95 1.83 7.06
C ASP A 481 -14.94 0.84 7.69
N GLU A 482 -16.24 1.07 7.52
CA GLU A 482 -17.30 0.14 7.95
C GLU A 482 -17.22 -1.19 7.17
N HIS A 483 -17.04 -1.14 5.85
CA HIS A 483 -16.87 -2.36 5.03
C HIS A 483 -15.62 -3.12 5.45
N ILE A 484 -14.50 -2.43 5.63
CA ILE A 484 -13.22 -3.00 6.07
C ILE A 484 -13.37 -3.63 7.47
N GLY A 485 -13.96 -2.87 8.41
CA GLY A 485 -14.21 -3.33 9.77
C GLY A 485 -15.09 -4.57 9.82
N ARG A 486 -16.16 -4.61 9.02
CA ARG A 486 -17.07 -5.76 8.91
C ARG A 486 -16.36 -7.02 8.40
N ILE A 487 -15.51 -6.89 7.39
CA ILE A 487 -14.70 -8.02 6.88
C ILE A 487 -13.78 -8.56 7.96
N ILE A 488 -13.01 -7.69 8.62
CA ILE A 488 -12.05 -8.06 9.66
C ILE A 488 -12.77 -8.67 10.86
N GLU A 489 -13.86 -8.10 11.32
CA GLU A 489 -14.67 -8.60 12.45
C GLU A 489 -15.27 -9.97 12.11
N THR A 490 -15.79 -10.14 10.90
CA THR A 490 -16.33 -11.43 10.45
C THR A 490 -15.25 -12.51 10.44
N TYR A 491 -14.04 -12.20 9.98
CA TYR A 491 -12.89 -13.10 10.06
C TYR A 491 -12.50 -13.39 11.52
N GLN A 492 -12.34 -12.34 12.35
CA GLN A 492 -11.89 -12.45 13.74
C GLN A 492 -12.76 -13.36 14.59
N TYR A 493 -14.07 -13.22 14.47
CA TYR A 493 -15.04 -13.96 15.26
C TYR A 493 -15.66 -15.17 14.53
N ARG A 494 -15.26 -15.41 13.27
CA ARG A 494 -15.80 -16.46 12.36
C ARG A 494 -17.31 -16.41 12.30
N LYS A 495 -17.87 -15.17 12.20
CA LYS A 495 -19.32 -14.93 12.19
C LYS A 495 -19.97 -15.51 10.93
N GLN A 496 -21.19 -16.01 11.08
CA GLN A 496 -22.04 -16.40 9.96
C GLN A 496 -23.16 -15.39 9.82
N HIS A 497 -23.32 -14.85 8.63
CA HIS A 497 -24.36 -13.91 8.27
C HIS A 497 -24.96 -14.36 6.94
N GLU A 498 -26.27 -14.39 6.90
CA GLU A 498 -27.01 -14.69 5.68
C GLU A 498 -26.53 -13.78 4.52
N ARG A 499 -26.36 -14.38 3.34
CA ARG A 499 -25.92 -13.68 2.11
C ARG A 499 -24.55 -13.01 2.19
N TYR A 500 -23.80 -13.18 3.28
CA TYR A 500 -22.51 -12.50 3.47
C TYR A 500 -21.38 -13.43 3.92
N SER A 501 -21.61 -14.32 4.90
CA SER A 501 -20.55 -15.20 5.38
C SER A 501 -21.06 -16.54 5.90
N ARG A 502 -20.30 -17.59 5.61
CA ARG A 502 -20.64 -18.98 6.02
C ARG A 502 -19.39 -19.77 6.34
N ARG A 503 -19.46 -20.60 7.38
CA ARG A 503 -18.45 -21.61 7.71
C ARG A 503 -18.85 -22.90 7.01
N VAL A 504 -18.01 -23.39 6.10
CA VAL A 504 -18.28 -24.57 5.27
C VAL A 504 -17.34 -25.69 5.70
N LYS A 505 -17.89 -26.82 6.09
CA LYS A 505 -17.10 -27.99 6.50
C LYS A 505 -16.37 -28.60 5.32
N MET A 506 -15.20 -29.20 5.57
CA MET A 506 -14.39 -29.84 4.53
C MET A 506 -15.16 -30.90 3.74
N LYS A 507 -16.03 -31.68 4.39
CA LYS A 507 -16.88 -32.67 3.72
C LYS A 507 -17.79 -32.07 2.63
N GLU A 508 -18.30 -30.85 2.83
CA GLU A 508 -19.11 -30.16 1.82
C GLU A 508 -18.23 -29.64 0.68
N ILE A 509 -17.02 -29.14 0.99
CA ILE A 509 -16.07 -28.69 -0.02
C ILE A 509 -15.59 -29.85 -0.89
N GLU A 510 -15.34 -31.02 -0.29
CA GLU A 510 -15.01 -32.27 -0.97
C GLU A 510 -16.14 -32.69 -1.91
N ALA A 511 -17.39 -32.66 -1.44
CA ALA A 511 -18.57 -32.97 -2.25
C ALA A 511 -18.77 -31.97 -3.43
N ASN A 512 -18.14 -30.81 -3.40
CA ASN A 512 -18.08 -29.83 -4.47
C ASN A 512 -16.76 -29.88 -5.26
N ASP A 513 -16.05 -30.98 -5.29
CA ASP A 513 -14.79 -31.20 -6.01
C ASP A 513 -13.69 -30.19 -5.63
N PHE A 514 -13.62 -29.83 -4.34
CA PHE A 514 -12.68 -28.84 -3.82
C PHE A 514 -12.73 -27.48 -4.54
N ASN A 515 -13.86 -27.18 -5.14
CA ASN A 515 -14.13 -25.89 -5.78
C ASN A 515 -14.47 -24.86 -4.69
N LEU A 516 -13.73 -23.75 -4.67
CA LEU A 516 -13.88 -22.67 -3.69
C LEU A 516 -14.65 -21.45 -4.25
N ASN A 517 -15.35 -21.60 -5.37
CA ASN A 517 -16.16 -20.48 -5.89
C ASN A 517 -17.16 -20.02 -4.81
N ILE A 518 -17.02 -18.79 -4.39
CA ILE A 518 -17.71 -18.22 -3.22
C ILE A 518 -19.23 -18.28 -3.39
N SER A 519 -19.76 -18.05 -4.58
CA SER A 519 -21.20 -18.07 -4.85
C SER A 519 -21.85 -19.44 -4.66
N ARG A 520 -21.06 -20.54 -4.66
CA ARG A 520 -21.56 -21.89 -4.33
C ARG A 520 -21.93 -22.04 -2.85
N TYR A 521 -21.30 -21.25 -1.98
CA TYR A 521 -21.45 -21.35 -0.53
C TYR A 521 -22.15 -20.14 0.08
N VAL A 522 -21.99 -18.97 -0.51
CA VAL A 522 -22.58 -17.71 -0.07
C VAL A 522 -23.13 -16.95 -1.27
N SER A 523 -24.42 -17.14 -1.56
CA SER A 523 -25.14 -16.37 -2.59
C SER A 523 -25.53 -15.01 -2.06
N THR A 524 -25.34 -13.94 -2.86
CA THR A 524 -25.86 -12.59 -2.56
C THR A 524 -27.27 -12.39 -3.11
N ALA A 525 -27.79 -13.30 -3.96
CA ALA A 525 -29.12 -13.21 -4.51
C ALA A 525 -30.19 -13.23 -3.40
N GLU A 526 -31.18 -12.39 -3.54
CA GLU A 526 -32.39 -12.47 -2.71
C GLU A 526 -33.10 -13.78 -3.04
N ALA A 527 -33.56 -14.48 -2.02
CA ALA A 527 -34.47 -15.59 -2.24
C ALA A 527 -35.69 -15.02 -2.98
N GLU A 528 -36.01 -15.58 -4.14
CA GLU A 528 -37.29 -15.29 -4.74
C GLU A 528 -38.37 -15.64 -3.71
N GLU A 529 -39.33 -14.73 -3.52
CA GLU A 529 -40.49 -15.03 -2.68
C GLU A 529 -41.12 -16.31 -3.21
N GLU A 530 -41.22 -17.33 -2.37
CA GLU A 530 -41.93 -18.57 -2.74
C GLU A 530 -43.37 -18.17 -3.10
N ILE A 531 -43.65 -18.21 -4.38
CA ILE A 531 -45.01 -17.96 -4.87
C ILE A 531 -45.86 -19.15 -4.39
N ASP A 532 -46.77 -18.88 -3.46
CA ASP A 532 -47.79 -19.86 -3.07
C ASP A 532 -48.74 -20.07 -4.29
N LEU A 533 -48.41 -21.11 -5.04
CA LEU A 533 -49.18 -21.44 -6.27
C LEU A 533 -50.65 -21.73 -5.92
N ALA A 534 -50.97 -22.25 -4.75
CA ALA A 534 -52.33 -22.53 -4.33
C ALA A 534 -53.10 -21.25 -4.02
N ALA A 535 -52.47 -20.29 -3.30
CA ALA A 535 -53.03 -18.98 -3.04
C ALA A 535 -53.22 -18.17 -4.32
N THR A 536 -52.18 -18.12 -5.18
CA THR A 536 -52.23 -17.43 -6.48
C THR A 536 -53.31 -18.02 -7.40
N HIS A 537 -53.47 -19.34 -7.43
CA HIS A 537 -54.54 -20.00 -8.19
C HIS A 537 -55.92 -19.67 -7.64
N ALA A 538 -56.09 -19.63 -6.31
CA ALA A 538 -57.33 -19.26 -5.66
C ALA A 538 -57.73 -17.80 -6.00
N GLU A 539 -56.78 -16.87 -6.00
CA GLU A 539 -56.97 -15.48 -6.41
C GLU A 539 -57.37 -15.38 -7.90
N LEU A 540 -56.72 -16.13 -8.79
CA LEU A 540 -57.07 -16.18 -10.21
C LEU A 540 -58.51 -16.65 -10.41
N VAL A 541 -58.94 -17.72 -9.72
CA VAL A 541 -60.30 -18.23 -9.77
C VAL A 541 -61.31 -17.21 -9.23
N ALA A 542 -60.95 -16.46 -8.20
CA ALA A 542 -61.81 -15.41 -7.64
C ALA A 542 -61.96 -14.22 -8.60
N ILE A 543 -60.88 -13.82 -9.25
CA ILE A 543 -60.87 -12.78 -10.30
C ILE A 543 -61.74 -13.21 -11.48
N GLU A 544 -61.57 -14.44 -11.96
CA GLU A 544 -62.36 -14.97 -13.10
C GLU A 544 -63.87 -14.98 -12.80
N LYS A 545 -64.25 -15.43 -11.59
CA LYS A 545 -65.66 -15.32 -11.16
C LYS A 545 -66.18 -13.87 -11.09
N SER A 546 -65.32 -12.94 -10.67
CA SER A 546 -65.65 -11.52 -10.66
C SER A 546 -65.84 -10.94 -12.05
N ILE A 547 -65.00 -11.33 -13.00
CA ILE A 547 -65.10 -10.96 -14.40
C ILE A 547 -66.39 -11.50 -15.01
N GLN A 548 -66.73 -12.77 -14.79
CA GLN A 548 -67.96 -13.38 -15.27
C GLN A 548 -69.20 -12.65 -14.73
N LYS A 549 -69.19 -12.30 -13.45
CA LYS A 549 -70.27 -11.55 -12.81
C LYS A 549 -70.45 -10.14 -13.39
N ALA A 550 -69.29 -9.45 -13.60
CA ALA A 550 -69.29 -8.11 -14.19
C ALA A 550 -69.74 -8.14 -15.67
N THR A 551 -69.29 -9.13 -16.44
CA THR A 551 -69.68 -9.35 -17.83
C THR A 551 -71.19 -9.66 -17.93
N ALA A 552 -71.72 -10.53 -17.08
CA ALA A 552 -73.16 -10.84 -17.06
C ALA A 552 -74.01 -9.59 -16.80
N LYS A 553 -73.64 -8.81 -15.78
CA LYS A 553 -74.34 -7.57 -15.44
C LYS A 553 -74.22 -6.51 -16.57
N HIS A 554 -73.08 -6.42 -17.21
CA HIS A 554 -72.89 -5.53 -18.35
C HIS A 554 -73.74 -5.96 -19.59
N ASN A 555 -73.85 -7.24 -19.83
CA ASN A 555 -74.66 -7.79 -20.90
C ASN A 555 -76.12 -7.59 -20.66
N GLU A 556 -76.66 -7.53 -19.41
CA GLU A 556 -77.99 -7.12 -19.12
C GLU A 556 -78.28 -5.69 -19.59
N PHE A 557 -77.39 -4.73 -19.32
CA PHE A 557 -77.50 -3.35 -19.81
C PHE A 557 -77.39 -3.24 -21.34
N LEU A 558 -76.47 -4.02 -21.97
CA LEU A 558 -76.34 -4.02 -23.44
C LEU A 558 -77.63 -4.54 -24.07
N LYS A 559 -78.28 -5.52 -23.47
CA LYS A 559 -79.55 -6.05 -23.95
C LYS A 559 -80.69 -4.99 -23.87
N GLU A 560 -80.77 -4.22 -22.82
CA GLU A 560 -81.71 -3.12 -22.65
C GLU A 560 -81.48 -2.02 -23.71
N LEU A 561 -80.24 -1.82 -24.15
CA LEU A 561 -79.84 -0.83 -25.12
C LEU A 561 -79.92 -1.37 -26.60
N GLY A 562 -80.30 -2.64 -26.77
CA GLY A 562 -80.36 -3.29 -28.11
C GLY A 562 -79.01 -3.54 -28.75
N LEU A 563 -77.94 -3.60 -27.95
CA LEU A 563 -76.54 -3.84 -28.38
C LEU A 563 -76.17 -5.33 -28.23
N PRO A 564 -75.24 -5.86 -29.02
CA PRO A 564 -74.75 -7.24 -28.89
C PRO A 564 -73.99 -7.45 -27.57
N PRO A 565 -74.14 -8.60 -26.91
CA PRO A 565 -73.41 -8.89 -25.65
C PRO A 565 -71.94 -9.04 -25.89
N LEU A 566 -71.13 -8.75 -24.84
CA LEU A 566 -69.71 -9.11 -24.79
C LEU A 566 -69.56 -10.64 -24.69
N PRO A 567 -68.51 -11.20 -25.35
CA PRO A 567 -68.24 -12.64 -25.35
C PRO A 567 -67.94 -13.19 -23.93
#